data_4199f2ce9f8ddc210d5552f40e43ed45
#
_entry.id   4199f2ce9f8ddc210d5552f40e43ed45
#
_cell.length_a   1.000
_cell.length_b   1.000
_cell.length_c   1.000
_cell.angle_alpha   90.00
_cell.angle_beta   90.00
_cell.angle_gamma   90.00
#
_symmetry.space_group_name_H-M   'P 1'
#
loop_
_entity.id
_entity.type
_entity.pdbx_description
1 polymer ?
#
loop_
_entity_poly.entity_id
_entity_poly.type
_entity_poly.pdbx_seq_one_letter_code
_entity_poly.pdbx_strand_id
1 'polypeptide(L)'
;MIVELQCLASPAGTPDDPYKHIDAAIGIVQGSGLKYEVSALGTTVEGEPDEVWPLMRQVHEACLNAGAQGLVTVIKVEQTRQAGGPTIDSLTGKFREAGDGS
;
A
#
# COMPACT_ATOMS: atom_id res chain seq x y z
N MET A 1 1.00 -6.48 -12.00
CA MET A 1 0.05 -6.66 -10.89
C MET A 1 -0.05 -5.39 -10.09
N ILE A 2 -1.24 -4.99 -9.73
CA ILE A 2 -1.48 -3.83 -8.89
C ILE A 2 -2.18 -4.31 -7.62
N VAL A 3 -1.76 -3.80 -6.47
CA VAL A 3 -2.37 -4.12 -5.19
C VAL A 3 -2.66 -2.81 -4.47
N GLU A 4 -3.86 -2.70 -3.89
CA GLU A 4 -4.15 -1.65 -2.93
C GLU A 4 -4.31 -2.30 -1.57
N LEU A 5 -3.63 -1.79 -0.58
CA LEU A 5 -3.71 -2.32 0.78
C LEU A 5 -4.10 -1.25 1.77
N GLN A 6 -4.84 -1.66 2.79
CA GLN A 6 -5.23 -0.83 3.90
C GLN A 6 -5.05 -1.61 5.19
N CYS A 7 -4.24 -1.07 6.10
CA CYS A 7 -3.99 -1.67 7.41
C CYS A 7 -4.92 -1.02 8.44
N LEU A 8 -5.79 -1.83 9.02
CA LEU A 8 -6.71 -1.40 10.08
C LEU A 8 -6.14 -1.89 11.41
N ALA A 9 -5.22 -1.12 11.96
CA ALA A 9 -4.47 -1.49 13.15
C ALA A 9 -5.17 -1.02 14.43
N SER A 10 -5.04 -1.83 15.47
CA SER A 10 -5.59 -1.52 16.80
C SER A 10 -4.47 -1.71 17.84
N PRO A 11 -3.90 -0.64 18.37
CA PRO A 11 -4.06 0.76 17.94
C PRO A 11 -3.27 1.07 16.66
N ALA A 12 -3.64 2.16 16.00
CA ALA A 12 -2.92 2.63 14.81
C ALA A 12 -1.56 3.24 15.14
N GLY A 13 -1.39 3.70 16.36
CA GLY A 13 -0.16 4.31 16.86
C GLY A 13 -0.21 4.50 18.37
N THR A 14 0.49 5.49 18.84
CA THR A 14 0.58 5.84 20.25
C THR A 14 -0.03 7.23 20.48
N PRO A 15 -0.28 7.65 21.75
CA PRO A 15 -0.77 9.00 22.00
C PRO A 15 0.14 10.11 21.45
N ASP A 16 1.45 9.89 21.45
CA ASP A 16 2.41 10.86 20.94
C ASP A 16 2.58 10.80 19.42
N ASP A 17 2.25 9.65 18.81
CA ASP A 17 2.36 9.45 17.38
C ASP A 17 1.19 8.57 16.91
N PRO A 18 0.03 9.21 16.64
CA PRO A 18 -1.24 8.46 16.44
C PRO A 18 -1.26 7.47 15.30
N TYR A 19 -0.36 7.59 14.32
CA TYR A 19 -0.30 6.70 13.15
C TYR A 19 1.03 5.95 13.03
N LYS A 20 1.79 5.86 14.12
CA LYS A 20 3.12 5.27 14.14
C LYS A 20 3.16 3.88 13.51
N HIS A 21 2.18 3.02 13.81
CA HIS A 21 2.17 1.64 13.32
C HIS A 21 1.85 1.58 11.83
N ILE A 22 0.96 2.46 11.37
CA ILE A 22 0.63 2.58 9.96
C ILE A 22 1.81 3.16 9.18
N ASP A 23 2.47 4.17 9.73
CA ASP A 23 3.63 4.80 9.09
C ASP A 23 4.78 3.80 8.93
N ALA A 24 4.95 2.89 9.88
CA ALA A 24 5.94 1.83 9.77
C ALA A 24 5.66 0.91 8.57
N ALA A 25 4.41 0.58 8.35
CA ALA A 25 3.98 -0.22 7.20
C ALA A 25 4.23 0.51 5.88
N ILE A 26 3.89 1.80 5.83
CA ILE A 26 4.15 2.63 4.65
C ILE A 26 5.65 2.71 4.36
N GLY A 27 6.48 2.82 5.39
CA GLY A 27 7.93 2.82 5.25
C GLY A 27 8.49 1.59 4.54
N ILE A 28 7.89 0.43 4.77
CA ILE A 28 8.28 -0.81 4.09
C ILE A 28 7.98 -0.69 2.58
N VAL A 29 6.82 -0.14 2.22
CA VAL A 29 6.48 0.09 0.82
C VAL A 29 7.47 1.07 0.17
N GLN A 30 7.76 2.17 0.85
CA GLN A 30 8.69 3.18 0.34
C GLN A 30 10.09 2.63 0.09
N GLY A 31 10.54 1.72 0.93
CA GLY A 31 11.86 1.08 0.81
C GLY A 31 11.91 -0.07 -0.18
N SER A 32 10.77 -0.48 -0.75
CA SER A 32 10.69 -1.68 -1.60
C SER A 32 11.34 -1.53 -2.97
N GLY A 33 11.48 -0.31 -3.47
CA GLY A 33 11.92 -0.06 -4.83
C GLY A 33 10.82 -0.22 -5.88
N LEU A 34 9.63 -0.64 -5.50
CA LEU A 34 8.50 -0.77 -6.41
C LEU A 34 7.78 0.56 -6.57
N LYS A 35 7.05 0.71 -7.67
CA LYS A 35 6.19 1.86 -7.88
C LYS A 35 5.03 1.84 -6.89
N TYR A 36 4.74 2.97 -6.27
CA TYR A 36 3.66 3.06 -5.28
C TYR A 36 3.04 4.44 -5.26
N GLU A 37 1.82 4.51 -4.71
CA GLU A 37 1.14 5.77 -4.38
C GLU A 37 0.51 5.61 -3.00
N VAL A 38 0.75 6.57 -2.12
CA VAL A 38 0.08 6.65 -0.82
C VAL A 38 -1.09 7.62 -0.94
N SER A 39 -2.28 7.16 -0.60
CA SER A 39 -3.46 8.01 -0.54
C SER A 39 -4.02 8.06 0.87
N ALA A 40 -5.09 8.84 1.07
CA ALA A 40 -5.64 9.06 2.41
C ALA A 40 -6.14 7.79 3.09
N LEU A 41 -6.64 6.82 2.31
CA LEU A 41 -7.30 5.62 2.85
C LEU A 41 -6.63 4.31 2.43
N GLY A 42 -5.50 4.37 1.77
CA GLY A 42 -4.82 3.16 1.34
C GLY A 42 -3.55 3.45 0.57
N THR A 43 -2.81 2.40 0.28
CA THR A 43 -1.56 2.48 -0.47
C THR A 43 -1.62 1.51 -1.64
N THR A 44 -1.27 2.00 -2.82
CA THR A 44 -1.26 1.21 -4.05
C THR A 44 0.18 0.89 -4.43
N VAL A 45 0.43 -0.37 -4.81
CA VAL A 45 1.75 -0.86 -5.21
C VAL A 45 1.63 -1.59 -6.53
N GLU A 46 2.62 -1.42 -7.39
CA GLU A 46 2.68 -2.05 -8.70
C GLU A 46 4.00 -2.81 -8.83
N GLY A 47 3.94 -4.02 -9.33
CA GLY A 47 5.13 -4.84 -9.56
C GLY A 47 4.77 -6.25 -10.03
N GLU A 48 5.78 -7.09 -10.14
CA GLU A 48 5.59 -8.48 -10.49
C GLU A 48 5.05 -9.27 -9.28
N PRO A 49 4.28 -10.34 -9.49
CA PRO A 49 3.72 -11.12 -8.38
C PRO A 49 4.77 -11.59 -7.36
N ASP A 50 5.93 -12.04 -7.83
CA ASP A 50 6.98 -12.51 -6.93
C ASP A 50 7.62 -11.40 -6.10
N GLU A 51 7.43 -10.15 -6.49
CA GLU A 51 7.86 -8.99 -5.73
C GLU A 51 6.76 -8.47 -4.80
N VAL A 52 5.52 -8.47 -5.28
CA VAL A 52 4.41 -7.85 -4.57
C VAL A 52 3.89 -8.73 -3.44
N TRP A 53 3.73 -10.04 -3.65
CA TRP A 53 3.21 -10.91 -2.60
C TRP A 53 4.08 -10.94 -1.35
N PRO A 54 5.41 -11.10 -1.45
CA PRO A 54 6.27 -11.01 -0.26
C PRO A 54 6.19 -9.65 0.42
N LEU A 55 6.08 -8.58 -0.37
CA LEU A 55 5.96 -7.23 0.17
C LEU A 55 4.67 -7.06 0.97
N MET A 56 3.55 -7.61 0.51
CA MET A 56 2.28 -7.55 1.23
C MET A 56 2.40 -8.18 2.61
N ARG A 57 3.07 -9.30 2.70
CA ARG A 57 3.34 -9.95 3.99
C ARG A 57 4.19 -9.06 4.89
N GLN A 58 5.27 -8.49 4.34
CA GLN A 58 6.16 -7.61 5.10
C GLN A 58 5.44 -6.39 5.64
N VAL A 59 4.59 -5.77 4.82
CA VAL A 59 3.81 -4.60 5.21
C VAL A 59 2.85 -4.94 6.35
N HIS A 60 2.12 -6.05 6.21
CA HIS A 60 1.21 -6.53 7.24
C HIS A 60 1.96 -6.76 8.57
N GLU A 61 3.06 -7.49 8.51
CA GLU A 61 3.83 -7.82 9.71
C GLU A 61 4.51 -6.59 10.33
N ALA A 62 4.89 -5.60 9.51
CA ALA A 62 5.51 -4.37 10.02
C ALA A 62 4.59 -3.60 10.97
N CYS A 63 3.30 -3.57 10.69
CA CYS A 63 2.32 -2.97 11.58
C CYS A 63 2.31 -3.64 12.97
N LEU A 64 2.31 -4.96 12.97
CA LEU A 64 2.31 -5.74 14.21
C LEU A 64 3.62 -5.54 14.96
N ASN A 65 4.74 -5.58 14.25
CA ASN A 65 6.08 -5.41 14.86
C ASN A 65 6.28 -4.01 15.40
N ALA A 66 5.59 -3.02 14.85
CA ALA A 66 5.68 -1.64 15.35
C ALA A 66 4.88 -1.42 16.64
N GLY A 67 3.94 -2.31 16.96
CA GLY A 67 3.23 -2.24 18.23
C GLY A 67 1.71 -2.45 18.17
N ALA A 68 1.14 -2.69 17.00
CA ALA A 68 -0.29 -2.98 16.91
C ALA A 68 -0.60 -4.30 17.63
N GLN A 69 -1.63 -4.30 18.46
CA GLN A 69 -2.08 -5.49 19.19
C GLN A 69 -2.93 -6.41 18.31
N GLY A 70 -3.65 -5.82 17.40
CA GLY A 70 -4.43 -6.54 16.41
C GLY A 70 -4.42 -5.81 15.09
N LEU A 71 -4.68 -6.52 14.01
CA LEU A 71 -4.57 -5.95 12.67
C LEU A 71 -5.49 -6.68 11.72
N VAL A 72 -6.29 -5.91 10.99
CA VAL A 72 -7.00 -6.38 9.81
C VAL A 72 -6.41 -5.66 8.62
N THR A 73 -5.88 -6.41 7.65
CA THR A 73 -5.35 -5.84 6.42
C THR A 73 -6.28 -6.20 5.27
N VAL A 74 -6.77 -5.19 4.58
CA VAL A 74 -7.58 -5.36 3.38
C VAL A 74 -6.68 -5.20 2.17
N ILE A 75 -6.69 -6.18 1.29
CA ILE A 75 -5.84 -6.18 0.09
C ILE A 75 -6.72 -6.44 -1.13
N LYS A 76 -6.71 -5.50 -2.07
CA LYS A 76 -7.33 -5.66 -3.38
C LYS A 76 -6.23 -5.97 -4.39
N VAL A 77 -6.42 -6.98 -5.21
CA VAL A 77 -5.41 -7.42 -6.17
C VAL A 77 -5.98 -7.35 -7.57
N GLU A 78 -5.28 -6.67 -8.46
CA GLU A 78 -5.53 -6.73 -9.90
C GLU A 78 -4.35 -7.47 -10.53
N GLN A 79 -4.64 -8.51 -11.28
CA GLN A 79 -3.61 -9.28 -11.97
C GLN A 79 -4.20 -9.84 -13.26
N THR A 80 -3.52 -9.59 -14.37
CA THR A 80 -3.90 -10.20 -15.65
C THR A 80 -3.00 -11.38 -15.93
N ARG A 81 -3.55 -12.37 -16.64
CA ARG A 81 -2.79 -13.59 -16.99
C ARG A 81 -1.63 -13.28 -17.91
N GLN A 82 -1.82 -12.34 -18.83
CA GLN A 82 -0.82 -11.97 -19.83
C GLN A 82 -0.14 -10.68 -19.46
N ALA A 83 1.08 -10.48 -19.97
CA ALA A 83 1.81 -9.23 -19.82
C ALA A 83 1.05 -8.08 -20.47
N GLY A 84 1.28 -6.87 -20.01
CA GLY A 84 0.67 -5.67 -20.57
C GLY A 84 -0.67 -5.29 -19.94
N GLY A 85 -0.95 -5.80 -18.76
CA GLY A 85 -2.12 -5.40 -17.99
C GLY A 85 -2.06 -3.94 -17.52
N PRO A 86 -3.10 -3.48 -16.79
CA PRO A 86 -3.16 -2.10 -16.30
C PRO A 86 -1.99 -1.75 -15.39
N THR A 87 -1.63 -0.48 -15.40
CA THR A 87 -0.63 0.10 -14.49
C THR A 87 -1.27 1.20 -13.68
N ILE A 88 -0.61 1.62 -12.61
CA ILE A 88 -1.09 2.77 -11.83
C ILE A 88 -1.29 3.96 -12.77
N ASP A 89 -0.30 4.27 -13.59
CA ASP A 89 -0.37 5.42 -14.49
C ASP A 89 -1.46 5.27 -15.55
N SER A 90 -1.65 4.06 -16.09
CA SER A 90 -2.69 3.86 -17.11
C SER A 90 -4.09 4.07 -16.56
N LEU A 91 -4.30 3.80 -15.29
CA LEU A 91 -5.60 3.94 -14.64
C LEU A 91 -5.83 5.33 -14.05
N THR A 92 -4.79 6.00 -13.60
CA THR A 92 -4.93 7.24 -12.81
C THR A 92 -4.34 8.47 -13.49
N GLY A 93 -3.50 8.32 -14.50
CA GLY A 93 -2.77 9.45 -15.09
C GLY A 93 -3.67 10.56 -15.60
N LYS A 94 -4.77 10.20 -16.29
CA LYS A 94 -5.74 11.17 -16.80
C LYS A 94 -6.41 11.99 -15.70
N PHE A 95 -6.57 11.41 -14.53
CA PHE A 95 -7.19 12.09 -13.40
C PHE A 95 -6.22 13.02 -12.70
N ARG A 96 -4.93 12.67 -12.67
CA ARG A 96 -3.90 13.57 -12.12
C ARG A 96 -3.81 14.84 -12.94
N GLU A 97 -3.83 14.73 -14.28
CA GLU A 97 -3.81 15.88 -15.18
C GLU A 97 -5.03 16.76 -15.00
N ALA A 98 -6.20 16.15 -14.89
CA ALA A 98 -7.44 16.88 -14.67
C ALA A 98 -7.55 17.43 -13.25
N GLY A 99 -7.05 16.67 -12.27
CA GLY A 99 -7.13 17.00 -10.86
C GLY A 99 -6.24 18.16 -10.43
N ASP A 100 -5.16 18.42 -11.15
CA ASP A 100 -4.24 19.51 -10.83
C ASP A 100 -4.91 20.89 -10.90
N GLY A 101 -6.04 20.99 -11.59
CA GLY A 101 -6.80 22.21 -11.64
C GLY A 101 -7.81 22.38 -10.52
N SER A 102 -7.91 21.41 -9.66
CA SER A 102 -8.89 21.43 -8.58
C SER A 102 -8.31 21.91 -7.27
#